data_c0e3202d2b028fa456820cc28cb39075
#
_entry.id   c0e3202d2b028fa456820cc28cb39075
#
_cell.length_a   1.000
_cell.length_b   1.000
_cell.length_c   1.000
_cell.angle_alpha   90.00
_cell.angle_beta   90.00
_cell.angle_gamma   90.00
#
_symmetry.space_group_name_H-M   'P 1'
#
loop_
_entity.id
_entity.type
_entity.pdbx_description
1 polymer ?
#
loop_
_entity_poly.entity_id
_entity_poly.type
_entity_poly.pdbx_seq_one_letter_code
_entity_poly.pdbx_strand_id
1 'polypeptide(L)'
;AENGFCEDGDQEQWLAEGRTEINGALPINTDGGCIACGEPIGASGLRQVYENVTQLRGRGEARQVSGKVKTAYSHVYGAPGLSGVAILEV
;
A
#
# COMPACT_ATOMS: atom_id res chain seq x y z
N ALA A 1 0.11 12.42 3.21
CA ALA A 1 -0.32 13.80 2.91
C ALA A 1 0.05 14.21 1.47
N GLU A 2 1.31 14.14 1.09
CA GLU A 2 1.76 14.63 -0.23
C GLU A 2 1.03 13.99 -1.41
N ASN A 3 0.56 12.76 -1.27
CA ASN A 3 -0.19 12.05 -2.31
C ASN A 3 -1.71 12.30 -2.24
N GLY A 4 -2.15 13.17 -1.36
CA GLY A 4 -3.56 13.54 -1.24
C GLY A 4 -4.44 12.60 -0.45
N PHE A 5 -3.88 11.61 0.23
CA PHE A 5 -4.67 10.67 1.02
C PHE A 5 -5.18 11.26 2.34
N CYS A 6 -4.48 12.23 2.88
CA CYS A 6 -4.91 12.95 4.07
C CYS A 6 -4.36 14.38 4.03
N GLU A 7 -4.88 15.24 4.90
CA GLU A 7 -4.41 16.61 5.01
C GLU A 7 -3.01 16.65 5.63
N ASP A 8 -2.27 17.72 5.33
CA ASP A 8 -0.94 17.90 5.89
C ASP A 8 -1.02 18.00 7.42
N GLY A 9 -0.20 17.20 8.08
CA GLY A 9 -0.16 17.17 9.54
C GLY A 9 -1.07 16.13 10.18
N ASP A 10 -1.99 15.51 9.41
CA ASP A 10 -2.93 14.53 9.96
C ASP A 10 -2.40 13.10 9.92
N GLN A 11 -1.27 12.85 9.26
CA GLN A 11 -0.76 11.51 9.06
C GLN A 11 -0.45 10.78 10.36
N GLU A 12 0.08 11.47 11.37
CA GLU A 12 0.37 10.84 12.65
C GLU A 12 -0.90 10.41 13.37
N GLN A 13 -1.93 11.24 13.31
CA GLN A 13 -3.21 10.93 13.90
C GLN A 13 -3.86 9.73 13.21
N TRP A 14 -3.78 9.66 11.88
CA TRP A 14 -4.30 8.51 11.12
C TRP A 14 -3.63 7.21 11.54
N LEU A 15 -2.30 7.24 11.73
CA LEU A 15 -1.57 6.06 12.19
C LEU A 15 -1.99 5.68 13.60
N ALA A 16 -2.12 6.65 14.51
CA ALA A 16 -2.51 6.39 15.89
C ALA A 16 -3.94 5.82 15.99
N GLU A 17 -4.83 6.22 15.09
CA GLU A 17 -6.20 5.72 15.06
C GLU A 17 -6.35 4.37 14.36
N GLY A 18 -5.29 3.81 13.80
CA GLY A 18 -5.33 2.54 13.09
C GLY A 18 -5.98 2.61 11.71
N ARG A 19 -6.07 3.78 11.11
CA ARG A 19 -6.71 3.93 9.80
C ARG A 19 -5.95 3.26 8.68
N THR A 20 -4.66 3.01 8.87
CA THR A 20 -3.81 2.36 7.87
C THR A 20 -3.64 0.87 8.08
N GLU A 21 -4.28 0.31 9.10
CA GLU A 21 -4.26 -1.12 9.33
C GLU A 21 -5.16 -1.85 8.33
N ILE A 22 -5.06 -3.17 8.26
CA ILE A 22 -5.79 -3.98 7.27
C ILE A 22 -7.29 -3.69 7.26
N ASN A 23 -7.88 -3.48 8.43
CA ASN A 23 -9.31 -3.20 8.54
C ASN A 23 -9.61 -1.71 8.70
N GLY A 24 -8.64 -0.85 8.46
CA GLY A 24 -8.81 0.59 8.57
C GLY A 24 -9.41 1.21 7.31
N ALA A 25 -9.59 2.52 7.36
CA ALA A 25 -10.17 3.28 6.25
C ALA A 25 -9.26 3.31 5.01
N LEU A 26 -7.95 3.27 5.21
CA LEU A 26 -6.98 3.27 4.12
C LEU A 26 -5.86 2.27 4.43
N PRO A 27 -6.06 0.98 4.13
CA PRO A 27 -5.03 -0.03 4.39
C PRO A 27 -3.75 0.25 3.61
N ILE A 28 -2.62 0.20 4.29
CA ILE A 28 -1.31 0.45 3.69
C ILE A 28 -0.38 -0.71 4.04
N ASN A 29 0.38 -1.16 3.04
CA ASN A 29 1.38 -2.22 3.20
C ASN A 29 0.80 -3.48 3.84
N THR A 30 -0.25 -4.03 3.23
CA THR A 30 -0.97 -5.18 3.77
C THR A 30 -0.10 -6.44 3.88
N ASP A 31 0.99 -6.52 3.12
CA ASP A 31 1.97 -7.61 3.21
C ASP A 31 3.08 -7.35 4.25
N GLY A 32 3.01 -6.23 4.96
CA GLY A 32 4.03 -5.81 5.91
C GLY A 32 5.11 -4.91 5.32
N GLY A 33 5.07 -4.67 4.01
CA GLY A 33 6.02 -3.79 3.34
C GLY A 33 7.45 -4.27 3.40
N CYS A 34 8.39 -3.35 3.21
CA CYS A 34 9.82 -3.69 3.21
C CYS A 34 10.34 -4.14 4.58
N ILE A 35 9.69 -3.71 5.65
CA ILE A 35 10.09 -4.15 7.00
C ILE A 35 9.90 -5.66 7.15
N ALA A 36 8.78 -6.18 6.67
CA ALA A 36 8.47 -7.60 6.79
C ALA A 36 9.05 -8.44 5.65
N CYS A 37 9.04 -7.91 4.43
CA CYS A 37 9.39 -8.68 3.22
C CYS A 37 10.79 -8.42 2.70
N GLY A 38 11.50 -7.45 3.28
CA GLY A 38 12.83 -7.05 2.82
C GLY A 38 12.76 -6.09 1.64
N GLU A 39 13.91 -5.61 1.21
CA GLU A 39 14.03 -4.67 0.10
C GLU A 39 14.85 -5.32 -1.03
N PRO A 40 14.18 -6.02 -1.96
CA PRO A 40 14.86 -6.69 -3.06
C PRO A 40 15.26 -5.76 -4.21
N ILE A 41 15.44 -4.48 -3.95
CA ILE A 41 15.91 -3.45 -4.88
C ILE A 41 15.13 -3.47 -6.20
N GLY A 42 15.62 -4.15 -7.22
CA GLY A 42 14.98 -4.16 -8.54
C GLY A 42 13.61 -4.83 -8.57
N ALA A 43 13.28 -5.66 -7.58
CA ALA A 43 12.00 -6.36 -7.52
C ALA A 43 10.97 -5.69 -6.61
N SER A 44 11.33 -4.62 -5.90
CA SER A 44 10.44 -3.98 -4.93
C SER A 44 9.13 -3.46 -5.54
N GLY A 45 9.22 -2.80 -6.68
CA GLY A 45 8.03 -2.29 -7.37
C GLY A 45 7.11 -3.43 -7.81
N LEU A 46 7.69 -4.50 -8.34
CA LEU A 46 6.91 -5.66 -8.79
C LEU A 46 6.26 -6.39 -7.62
N ARG A 47 6.94 -6.46 -6.48
CA ARG A 47 6.36 -7.04 -5.26
C ARG A 47 5.10 -6.27 -4.82
N GLN A 48 5.17 -4.95 -4.88
CA GLN A 48 4.00 -4.11 -4.55
C GLN A 48 2.83 -4.38 -5.49
N VAL A 49 3.10 -4.49 -6.78
CA VAL A 49 2.06 -4.82 -7.77
C VAL A 49 1.49 -6.20 -7.50
N TYR A 50 2.33 -7.17 -7.16
CA TYR A 50 1.87 -8.51 -6.81
C TYR A 50 0.88 -8.48 -5.64
N GLU A 51 1.21 -7.76 -4.58
CA GLU A 51 0.30 -7.65 -3.43
C GLU A 51 -1.00 -6.93 -3.81
N ASN A 52 -0.91 -5.86 -4.58
CA ASN A 52 -2.09 -5.13 -5.02
C ASN A 52 -3.02 -6.02 -5.86
N VAL A 53 -2.48 -6.78 -6.79
CA VAL A 53 -3.27 -7.72 -7.61
C VAL A 53 -3.91 -8.79 -6.72
N THR A 54 -3.15 -9.30 -5.75
CA THR A 54 -3.65 -10.30 -4.80
C THR A 54 -4.87 -9.75 -4.03
N GLN A 55 -4.76 -8.54 -3.53
CA GLN A 55 -5.85 -7.87 -2.80
C GLN A 55 -7.05 -7.61 -3.71
N LEU A 56 -6.82 -7.11 -4.92
CA LEU A 56 -7.90 -6.83 -5.88
C LEU A 56 -8.65 -8.09 -6.27
N ARG A 57 -7.98 -9.22 -6.33
CA ARG A 57 -8.59 -10.51 -6.64
C ARG A 57 -9.24 -11.20 -5.44
N GLY A 58 -9.13 -10.61 -4.26
CA GLY A 58 -9.69 -11.19 -3.05
C GLY A 58 -8.95 -12.44 -2.57
N ARG A 59 -7.67 -12.55 -2.85
CA ARG A 59 -6.86 -13.74 -2.55
C ARG A 59 -5.82 -13.51 -1.45
N GLY A 60 -5.98 -12.45 -0.65
CA GLY A 60 -5.04 -12.10 0.40
C GLY A 60 -5.08 -13.02 1.62
N GLU A 61 -6.06 -13.89 1.72
CA GLU A 61 -6.23 -14.82 2.85
C GLU A 61 -6.26 -14.06 4.18
N ALA A 62 -5.36 -14.38 5.12
CA ALA A 62 -5.35 -13.75 6.45
C ALA A 62 -5.09 -12.24 6.40
N ARG A 63 -4.41 -11.75 5.36
CA ARG A 63 -4.11 -10.33 5.20
C ARG A 63 -5.05 -9.61 4.24
N GLN A 64 -6.12 -10.27 3.80
CA GLN A 64 -7.08 -9.67 2.88
C GLN A 64 -7.79 -8.49 3.53
N VAL A 65 -7.79 -7.36 2.84
CA VAL A 65 -8.54 -6.17 3.26
C VAL A 65 -10.03 -6.49 3.26
N SER A 66 -10.73 -6.07 4.31
CA SER A 66 -12.16 -6.30 4.43
C SER A 66 -12.95 -5.46 3.41
N GLY A 67 -14.13 -5.94 3.04
CA GLY A 67 -14.97 -5.28 2.05
C GLY A 67 -14.51 -5.54 0.64
N LYS A 68 -15.07 -4.80 -0.31
CA LYS A 68 -14.78 -4.98 -1.73
C LYS A 68 -13.68 -4.01 -2.17
N VAL A 69 -12.51 -4.56 -2.48
CA VAL A 69 -11.38 -3.76 -2.97
C VAL A 69 -11.55 -3.56 -4.48
N LYS A 70 -11.58 -2.31 -4.91
CA LYS A 70 -11.75 -1.94 -6.33
C LYS A 70 -10.53 -1.26 -6.93
N THR A 71 -9.77 -0.55 -6.12
CA THR A 71 -8.64 0.25 -6.57
C THR A 71 -7.47 0.04 -5.62
N ALA A 72 -6.30 -0.10 -6.17
CA ALA A 72 -5.07 -0.23 -5.40
C ALA A 72 -4.00 0.71 -5.96
N TYR A 73 -3.19 1.24 -5.08
CA TYR A 73 -2.17 2.23 -5.39
C TYR A 73 -0.81 1.71 -4.91
N SER A 74 0.20 1.87 -5.72
CA SER A 74 1.58 1.62 -5.30
C SER A 74 2.48 2.78 -5.69
N HIS A 75 3.45 3.05 -4.85
CA HIS A 75 4.44 4.09 -5.08
C HIS A 75 5.79 3.57 -4.60
N VAL A 76 6.74 3.56 -5.49
CA VAL A 76 8.11 3.18 -5.19
C VAL A 76 9.03 4.28 -5.69
N TYR A 77 10.08 4.57 -4.96
CA TYR A 77 11.12 5.45 -5.46
C TYR A 77 12.47 4.76 -5.34
N GLY A 78 13.35 5.08 -6.28
CA GLY A 78 14.68 4.50 -6.33
C GLY A 78 15.73 5.54 -5.96
N ALA A 79 16.76 5.67 -6.80
CA ALA A 79 17.77 6.70 -6.62
C ALA A 79 17.13 8.08 -6.52
N PRO A 80 17.76 9.05 -5.85
CA PRO A 80 17.19 10.38 -5.68
C PRO A 80 16.61 10.95 -6.98
N GLY A 81 15.37 11.43 -6.91
CA GLY A 81 14.69 12.02 -8.05
C GLY A 81 13.92 11.08 -8.93
N LEU A 82 13.90 9.77 -8.63
CA LEU A 82 13.14 8.79 -9.39
C LEU A 82 12.00 8.21 -8.57
N SER A 83 10.80 8.16 -9.14
CA SER A 83 9.69 7.46 -8.51
C SER A 83 8.79 6.84 -9.58
N GLY A 84 8.10 5.77 -9.20
CA GLY A 84 7.12 5.12 -10.05
C GLY A 84 5.83 4.91 -9.29
N VAL A 85 4.72 5.21 -9.94
CA VAL A 85 3.38 5.05 -9.36
C VAL A 85 2.56 4.16 -10.26
N ALA A 86 1.79 3.26 -9.67
CA ALA A 86 0.83 2.45 -10.40
C ALA A 86 -0.51 2.48 -9.67
N ILE A 87 -1.58 2.64 -10.43
CA ILE A 87 -2.95 2.55 -9.93
C ILE A 87 -3.63 1.42 -10.69
N LEU A 88 -4.12 0.44 -9.96
CA LEU A 88 -4.78 -0.72 -10.53
C LEU A 88 -6.25 -0.74 -10.11
N GLU A 89 -7.12 -1.14 -11.02
CA GLU A 89 -8.55 -1.23 -10.77
C GLU A 89 -9.12 -2.55 -11.28
N VAL A 90 -10.22 -2.94 -10.68
CA VAL A 90 -11.06 -4.03 -11.19
C VAL A 90 -12.49 -3.56 -11.39
#